data_4868ef8ced02648fa0fe73a7382b1fb3
#
_entry.id   4868ef8ced02648fa0fe73a7382b1fb3
#
_cell.length_a   1.000
_cell.length_b   1.000
_cell.length_c   1.000
_cell.angle_alpha   90.00
_cell.angle_beta   90.00
_cell.angle_gamma   90.00
#
_symmetry.space_group_name_H-M   'P 1'
#
loop_
_entity.id
_entity.type
_entity.pdbx_description
1 polymer ?
#
loop_
_entity_poly.entity_id
_entity_poly.type
_entity_poly.pdbx_seq_one_letter_code
_entity_poly.pdbx_strand_id
1 'polypeptide(L)'
;MKRKLGMIFMCLGALMLVASLALFLSNRMEAEQAESAAVERLHELVERIEEIKQMEPSDLPPETVILPGTPEELIDPEAFEMEQIEIDDNGYIGFLQIPQLELELPVMADWDYQKLQISPCRYTGSVLGEDMVIMAHNYNGHFGRISKLSAGDKIYFTDVRGRMTEYFVIDMEILSPTAVEEMTESTYDLTLFTCTYGGQSRVTIRCDRVG
;
A
#
# COMPACT_ATOMS: atom_id res chain seq x y z
N MET A 1 17.96 -28.48 -46.92
CA MET A 1 18.00 -27.22 -46.16
C MET A 1 16.68 -26.88 -45.47
N LYS A 2 15.52 -26.90 -46.14
CA LYS A 2 14.21 -26.49 -45.57
C LYS A 2 13.78 -27.28 -44.33
N ARG A 3 14.04 -28.59 -44.25
CA ARG A 3 13.70 -29.44 -43.10
C ARG A 3 14.51 -29.10 -41.83
N LYS A 4 15.79 -28.79 -41.96
CA LYS A 4 16.64 -28.35 -40.83
C LYS A 4 16.23 -26.98 -40.29
N LEU A 5 15.83 -26.05 -41.17
CA LEU A 5 15.33 -24.73 -40.80
C LEU A 5 14.00 -24.85 -40.04
N GLY A 6 13.06 -25.70 -40.47
CA GLY A 6 11.81 -25.90 -39.74
C GLY A 6 12.03 -26.50 -38.34
N MET A 7 12.99 -27.39 -38.18
CA MET A 7 13.34 -27.99 -36.90
C MET A 7 13.95 -26.95 -35.93
N ILE A 8 14.76 -26.01 -36.45
CA ILE A 8 15.33 -24.90 -35.67
C ILE A 8 14.21 -23.97 -35.15
N PHE A 9 13.26 -23.59 -36.02
CA PHE A 9 12.12 -22.78 -35.62
C PHE A 9 11.22 -23.48 -34.60
N MET A 10 11.02 -24.79 -34.73
CA MET A 10 10.25 -25.55 -33.76
C MET A 10 10.93 -25.63 -32.39
N CYS A 11 12.26 -25.83 -32.35
CA CYS A 11 13.04 -25.80 -31.12
C CYS A 11 13.05 -24.40 -30.47
N LEU A 12 13.17 -23.35 -31.26
CA LEU A 12 13.13 -21.96 -30.79
C LEU A 12 11.75 -21.62 -30.20
N GLY A 13 10.67 -22.04 -30.89
CA GLY A 13 9.29 -21.85 -30.37
C GLY A 13 9.06 -22.61 -29.07
N ALA A 14 9.52 -23.86 -28.98
CA ALA A 14 9.43 -24.63 -27.74
C ALA A 14 10.23 -23.98 -26.60
N LEU A 15 11.43 -23.46 -26.87
CA LEU A 15 12.25 -22.76 -25.89
C LEU A 15 11.54 -21.49 -25.37
N MET A 16 10.93 -20.70 -26.27
CA MET A 16 10.17 -19.50 -25.89
C MET A 16 8.96 -19.85 -25.02
N LEU A 17 8.25 -20.93 -25.30
CA LEU A 17 7.12 -21.38 -24.46
C LEU A 17 7.59 -21.79 -23.08
N VAL A 18 8.69 -22.53 -22.96
CA VAL A 18 9.27 -22.91 -21.66
C VAL A 18 9.72 -21.67 -20.87
N ALA A 19 10.39 -20.73 -21.52
CA ALA A 19 10.82 -19.49 -20.89
C ALA A 19 9.61 -18.65 -20.41
N SER A 20 8.57 -18.52 -21.23
CA SER A 20 7.34 -17.82 -20.86
C SER A 20 6.63 -18.48 -19.68
N LEU A 21 6.55 -19.82 -19.66
CA LEU A 21 5.97 -20.57 -18.55
C LEU A 21 6.79 -20.38 -17.26
N ALA A 22 8.13 -20.43 -17.37
CA ALA A 22 9.01 -20.19 -16.21
C ALA A 22 8.82 -18.80 -15.61
N LEU A 23 8.75 -17.76 -16.46
CA LEU A 23 8.47 -16.39 -15.99
C LEU A 23 7.09 -16.26 -15.35
N PHE A 24 6.07 -16.89 -15.95
CA PHE A 24 4.72 -16.90 -15.38
C PHE A 24 4.69 -17.53 -13.97
N LEU A 25 5.35 -18.69 -13.82
CA LEU A 25 5.44 -19.39 -12.54
C LEU A 25 6.24 -18.58 -11.51
N SER A 26 7.34 -17.93 -11.91
CA SER A 26 8.14 -17.07 -11.04
C SER A 26 7.31 -15.90 -10.51
N ASN A 27 6.64 -15.16 -11.40
CA ASN A 27 5.79 -14.05 -11.01
C ASN A 27 4.64 -14.46 -10.08
N ARG A 28 4.08 -15.65 -10.32
CA ARG A 28 3.03 -16.20 -9.45
C ARG A 28 3.55 -16.54 -8.07
N MET A 29 4.73 -17.17 -7.99
CA MET A 29 5.37 -17.50 -6.71
C MET A 29 5.72 -16.23 -5.92
N GLU A 30 6.22 -15.18 -6.57
CA GLU A 30 6.48 -13.89 -5.92
C GLU A 30 5.21 -13.28 -5.33
N ALA A 31 4.10 -13.31 -6.07
CA ALA A 31 2.82 -12.79 -5.59
C ALA A 31 2.27 -13.59 -4.40
N GLU A 32 2.37 -14.93 -4.42
CA GLU A 32 1.96 -15.79 -3.32
C GLU A 32 2.85 -15.60 -2.07
N GLN A 33 4.15 -15.36 -2.25
CA GLN A 33 5.08 -15.06 -1.17
C GLN A 33 4.78 -13.69 -0.54
N ALA A 34 4.51 -12.67 -1.35
CA ALA A 34 4.13 -11.34 -0.88
C ALA A 34 2.83 -11.36 -0.07
N GLU A 35 1.82 -12.08 -0.54
CA GLU A 35 0.54 -12.25 0.18
C GLU A 35 0.76 -12.94 1.54
N SER A 36 1.54 -14.02 1.56
CA SER A 36 1.85 -14.74 2.81
C SER A 36 2.63 -13.88 3.78
N ALA A 37 3.62 -13.11 3.30
CA ALA A 37 4.40 -12.20 4.13
C ALA A 37 3.53 -11.08 4.72
N ALA A 38 2.64 -10.49 3.91
CA ALA A 38 1.72 -9.45 4.40
C ALA A 38 0.79 -9.97 5.50
N VAL A 39 0.24 -11.18 5.34
CA VAL A 39 -0.62 -11.81 6.36
C VAL A 39 0.13 -12.07 7.67
N GLU A 40 1.36 -12.58 7.60
CA GLU A 40 2.19 -12.83 8.78
C GLU A 40 2.48 -11.52 9.53
N ARG A 41 2.88 -10.48 8.80
CA ARG A 41 3.17 -9.16 9.39
C ARG A 41 1.92 -8.48 9.94
N LEU A 42 0.77 -8.65 9.28
CA LEU A 42 -0.49 -8.13 9.77
C LEU A 42 -0.85 -8.75 11.13
N HIS A 43 -0.69 -10.06 11.26
CA HIS A 43 -1.00 -10.75 12.52
C HIS A 43 -0.13 -10.22 13.68
N GLU A 44 1.17 -10.11 13.48
CA GLU A 44 2.09 -9.57 14.49
C GLU A 44 1.78 -8.10 14.80
N LEU A 45 1.49 -7.28 13.78
CA LEU A 45 1.15 -5.87 13.96
C LEU A 45 -0.12 -5.69 14.78
N VAL A 46 -1.19 -6.45 14.48
CA VAL A 46 -2.46 -6.40 15.20
C VAL A 46 -2.26 -6.82 16.67
N GLU A 47 -1.49 -7.87 16.93
CA GLU A 47 -1.16 -8.30 18.30
C GLU A 47 -0.46 -7.18 19.08
N ARG A 48 0.53 -6.50 18.47
CA ARG A 48 1.23 -5.36 19.08
C ARG A 48 0.29 -4.17 19.34
N ILE A 49 -0.59 -3.87 18.40
CA ILE A 49 -1.59 -2.78 18.57
C ILE A 49 -2.54 -3.12 19.74
N GLU A 50 -2.98 -4.36 19.87
CA GLU A 50 -3.85 -4.75 20.99
C GLU A 50 -3.10 -4.69 22.33
N GLU A 51 -1.81 -5.01 22.38
CA GLU A 51 -0.98 -4.83 23.58
C GLU A 51 -0.91 -3.34 23.97
N ILE A 52 -0.67 -2.44 23.01
CA ILE A 52 -0.62 -0.99 23.25
C ILE A 52 -1.96 -0.46 23.78
N LYS A 53 -3.09 -0.91 23.22
CA LYS A 53 -4.42 -0.52 23.69
C LYS A 53 -4.71 -0.95 25.13
N GLN A 54 -4.08 -2.01 25.61
CA GLN A 54 -4.25 -2.52 26.98
C GLN A 54 -3.32 -1.85 28.00
N MET A 55 -2.34 -1.07 27.54
CA MET A 55 -1.47 -0.31 28.43
C MET A 55 -2.22 0.83 29.11
N GLU A 56 -1.89 1.11 30.38
CA GLU A 56 -2.41 2.29 31.08
C GLU A 56 -1.93 3.57 30.40
N PRO A 57 -2.75 4.65 30.37
CA PRO A 57 -2.37 5.90 29.72
C PRO A 57 -1.05 6.53 30.22
N SER A 58 -0.63 6.19 31.44
CA SER A 58 0.64 6.63 32.02
C SER A 58 1.87 5.97 31.43
N ASP A 59 1.72 4.83 30.76
CA ASP A 59 2.81 4.01 30.21
C ASP A 59 3.02 4.26 28.70
N LEU A 60 2.12 5.05 28.10
CA LEU A 60 2.22 5.42 26.69
C LEU A 60 3.26 6.54 26.49
N PRO A 61 4.02 6.55 25.38
CA PRO A 61 4.82 7.69 24.98
C PRO A 61 3.97 8.95 24.87
N PRO A 62 4.52 10.14 25.14
CA PRO A 62 3.75 11.38 25.08
C PRO A 62 3.19 11.58 23.68
N GLU A 63 1.87 11.70 23.58
CA GLU A 63 1.18 12.04 22.34
C GLU A 63 1.52 13.50 21.98
N THR A 64 1.92 13.75 20.72
CA THR A 64 2.11 15.11 20.22
C THR A 64 0.73 15.75 20.07
N VAL A 65 0.33 16.54 21.08
CA VAL A 65 -0.95 17.25 21.08
C VAL A 65 -0.86 18.46 20.17
N ILE A 66 -1.49 18.41 19.02
CA ILE A 66 -1.71 19.61 18.18
C ILE A 66 -2.85 20.40 18.85
N LEU A 67 -2.52 21.55 19.44
CA LEU A 67 -3.50 22.45 20.04
C LEU A 67 -4.32 23.13 18.93
N PRO A 68 -5.65 23.08 18.93
CA PRO A 68 -6.47 23.81 17.98
C PRO A 68 -6.20 25.32 18.08
N GLY A 69 -5.84 25.95 16.97
CA GLY A 69 -5.64 27.41 16.89
C GLY A 69 -4.19 27.89 16.89
N THR A 70 -3.20 27.00 16.72
CA THR A 70 -1.81 27.41 16.52
C THR A 70 -1.63 28.01 15.12
N PRO A 71 -1.00 29.19 14.97
CA PRO A 71 -0.72 29.77 13.66
C PRO A 71 0.14 28.82 12.82
N GLU A 72 -0.11 28.74 11.53
CA GLU A 72 0.53 27.83 10.55
C GLU A 72 2.07 27.87 10.56
N GLU A 73 2.65 29.00 10.99
CA GLU A 73 4.11 29.21 11.13
C GLU A 73 4.77 28.46 12.31
N LEU A 74 3.99 27.83 13.21
CA LEU A 74 4.49 27.11 14.39
C LEU A 74 4.19 25.60 14.33
N ILE A 75 3.72 25.10 13.21
CA ILE A 75 3.49 23.66 13.03
C ILE A 75 4.85 23.01 12.79
N ASP A 76 5.31 22.26 13.78
CA ASP A 76 6.52 21.46 13.66
C ASP A 76 6.28 20.39 12.58
N PRO A 77 7.09 20.30 11.52
CA PRO A 77 6.95 19.24 10.51
C PRO A 77 6.99 17.82 11.11
N GLU A 78 7.68 17.63 12.25
CA GLU A 78 7.70 16.37 12.99
C GLU A 78 6.34 16.03 13.61
N ALA A 79 5.46 17.02 13.82
CA ALA A 79 4.10 16.81 14.35
C ALA A 79 3.18 15.99 13.41
N PHE A 80 3.56 15.87 12.12
CA PHE A 80 2.86 15.06 11.13
C PHE A 80 3.51 13.69 10.90
N GLU A 81 4.61 13.40 11.58
CA GLU A 81 5.19 12.07 11.53
C GLU A 81 4.27 11.04 12.21
N MET A 82 4.02 9.95 11.50
CA MET A 82 3.22 8.86 12.05
C MET A 82 4.07 7.98 12.95
N GLU A 83 3.55 7.66 14.13
CA GLU A 83 4.17 6.66 14.99
C GLU A 83 4.24 5.31 14.26
N GLN A 84 5.26 4.50 14.60
CA GLN A 84 5.49 3.22 13.95
C GLN A 84 5.87 2.13 14.94
N ILE A 85 5.52 0.90 14.60
CA ILE A 85 5.96 -0.32 15.27
C ILE A 85 6.99 -1.01 14.39
N GLU A 86 8.16 -1.34 14.97
CA GLU A 86 9.22 -2.08 14.28
C GLU A 86 8.93 -3.59 14.32
N ILE A 87 8.92 -4.21 13.12
CA ILE A 87 8.83 -5.66 12.92
C ILE A 87 9.87 -6.04 11.87
N ASP A 88 10.83 -6.93 12.24
CA ASP A 88 11.92 -7.37 11.36
C ASP A 88 12.63 -6.23 10.63
N ASP A 89 13.11 -5.24 11.39
CA ASP A 89 13.81 -4.05 10.88
C ASP A 89 12.99 -3.17 9.92
N ASN A 90 11.65 -3.30 9.91
CA ASN A 90 10.75 -2.48 9.14
C ASN A 90 9.74 -1.78 10.04
N GLY A 91 9.59 -0.46 9.89
CA GLY A 91 8.59 0.33 10.59
C GLY A 91 7.22 0.21 9.93
N TYR A 92 6.17 -0.04 10.72
CA TYR A 92 4.78 -0.10 10.30
C TYR A 92 3.97 0.98 10.97
N ILE A 93 3.18 1.72 10.20
CA ILE A 93 2.34 2.83 10.68
C ILE A 93 0.89 2.43 11.01
N GLY A 94 0.51 1.20 10.66
CA GLY A 94 -0.84 0.69 10.83
C GLY A 94 -1.22 -0.29 9.75
N PHE A 95 -2.51 -0.49 9.54
CA PHE A 95 -3.02 -1.38 8.49
C PHE A 95 -4.27 -0.84 7.81
N LEU A 96 -4.44 -1.21 6.54
CA LEU A 96 -5.60 -0.92 5.70
C LEU A 96 -6.57 -2.10 5.68
N GLN A 97 -7.88 -1.78 5.71
CA GLN A 97 -8.95 -2.73 5.44
C GLN A 97 -9.79 -2.22 4.27
N ILE A 98 -9.98 -3.05 3.26
CA ILE A 98 -10.79 -2.76 2.07
C ILE A 98 -11.83 -3.88 1.93
N PRO A 99 -13.01 -3.77 2.59
CA PRO A 99 -13.98 -4.86 2.68
C PRO A 99 -14.46 -5.39 1.33
N GLN A 100 -14.68 -4.51 0.35
CA GLN A 100 -15.13 -4.90 -1.00
C GLN A 100 -14.15 -5.79 -1.74
N LEU A 101 -12.90 -5.79 -1.33
CA LEU A 101 -11.83 -6.62 -1.92
C LEU A 101 -11.41 -7.76 -0.99
N GLU A 102 -12.00 -7.84 0.22
CA GLU A 102 -11.56 -8.77 1.27
C GLU A 102 -10.04 -8.66 1.50
N LEU A 103 -9.54 -7.43 1.61
CA LEU A 103 -8.14 -7.13 1.87
C LEU A 103 -7.96 -6.52 3.24
N GLU A 104 -6.99 -7.07 3.98
CA GLU A 104 -6.41 -6.47 5.17
C GLU A 104 -4.89 -6.50 5.02
N LEU A 105 -4.25 -5.34 5.06
CA LEU A 105 -2.84 -5.18 4.68
C LEU A 105 -2.12 -4.27 5.65
N PRO A 106 -1.00 -4.71 6.27
CA PRO A 106 -0.16 -3.83 7.05
C PRO A 106 0.45 -2.76 6.13
N VAL A 107 0.75 -1.58 6.66
CA VAL A 107 1.31 -0.46 5.88
C VAL A 107 2.64 -0.06 6.50
N MET A 108 3.71 -0.13 5.71
CA MET A 108 5.05 0.31 6.11
C MET A 108 5.16 1.83 6.12
N ALA A 109 5.99 2.35 7.01
CA ALA A 109 6.19 3.78 7.23
C ALA A 109 6.83 4.50 6.05
N ASP A 110 7.69 3.84 5.31
CA ASP A 110 8.40 4.34 4.14
C ASP A 110 8.49 3.24 3.08
N TRP A 111 8.88 3.62 1.88
CA TRP A 111 8.91 2.68 0.76
C TRP A 111 10.31 2.51 0.16
N ASP A 112 10.58 1.30 -0.28
CA ASP A 112 11.58 0.94 -1.27
C ASP A 112 11.09 -0.28 -2.08
N TYR A 113 11.84 -0.69 -3.08
CA TYR A 113 11.43 -1.81 -3.93
C TYR A 113 11.39 -3.15 -3.21
N GLN A 114 12.19 -3.34 -2.15
CA GLN A 114 12.21 -4.58 -1.36
C GLN A 114 11.00 -4.61 -0.41
N LYS A 115 10.72 -3.49 0.25
CA LYS A 115 9.56 -3.33 1.14
C LYS A 115 8.24 -3.54 0.41
N LEU A 116 8.11 -2.99 -0.81
CA LEU A 116 6.92 -3.17 -1.65
C LEU A 116 6.64 -4.64 -2.02
N GLN A 117 7.65 -5.49 -2.04
CA GLN A 117 7.46 -6.93 -2.24
C GLN A 117 6.82 -7.62 -1.04
N ILE A 118 6.88 -7.01 0.14
CA ILE A 118 6.36 -7.55 1.39
C ILE A 118 4.96 -6.98 1.67
N SER A 119 4.79 -5.65 1.55
CA SER A 119 3.60 -4.95 2.03
C SER A 119 3.37 -3.64 1.28
N PRO A 120 2.14 -3.07 1.30
CA PRO A 120 1.91 -1.67 1.00
C PRO A 120 2.80 -0.75 1.84
N CYS A 121 3.19 0.36 1.25
CA CYS A 121 4.07 1.34 1.89
C CYS A 121 3.47 2.75 1.78
N ARG A 122 3.66 3.57 2.80
CA ARG A 122 3.41 5.00 2.70
C ARG A 122 4.37 5.60 1.67
N TYR A 123 3.82 6.30 0.69
CA TYR A 123 4.59 7.04 -0.28
C TYR A 123 4.91 8.44 0.22
N THR A 124 3.92 9.13 0.78
CA THR A 124 4.03 10.46 1.41
C THR A 124 2.80 10.75 2.26
N GLY A 125 2.80 11.89 2.95
CA GLY A 125 1.68 12.38 3.73
C GLY A 125 1.40 11.58 5.00
N SER A 126 0.32 11.95 5.68
CA SER A 126 -0.10 11.32 6.94
C SER A 126 -1.62 11.39 7.13
N VAL A 127 -2.13 10.59 8.08
CA VAL A 127 -3.55 10.69 8.50
C VAL A 127 -3.85 12.06 9.11
N LEU A 128 -2.90 12.66 9.83
CA LEU A 128 -3.08 13.97 10.47
C LEU A 128 -3.00 15.13 9.47
N GLY A 129 -2.19 14.97 8.41
CA GLY A 129 -2.08 15.95 7.32
C GLY A 129 -3.24 15.89 6.33
N GLU A 130 -4.11 14.86 6.43
CA GLU A 130 -5.22 14.64 5.49
C GLU A 130 -4.75 14.55 4.02
N ASP A 131 -3.56 13.97 3.80
CA ASP A 131 -2.88 13.92 2.51
C ASP A 131 -2.15 12.58 2.27
N MET A 132 -2.54 11.52 2.99
CA MET A 132 -1.81 10.26 2.99
C MET A 132 -1.88 9.55 1.63
N VAL A 133 -0.72 9.19 1.09
CA VAL A 133 -0.58 8.43 -0.15
C VAL A 133 0.07 7.08 0.13
N ILE A 134 -0.61 5.99 -0.21
CA ILE A 134 -0.14 4.62 -0.03
C ILE A 134 0.02 3.94 -1.38
N MET A 135 1.16 3.30 -1.58
CA MET A 135 1.45 2.52 -2.77
C MET A 135 1.62 1.04 -2.45
N ALA A 136 1.29 0.19 -3.41
CA ALA A 136 1.56 -1.24 -3.33
C ALA A 136 1.77 -1.85 -4.72
N HIS A 137 2.32 -3.06 -4.77
CA HIS A 137 2.38 -3.83 -6.00
C HIS A 137 0.99 -4.22 -6.52
N ASN A 138 0.90 -4.48 -7.83
CA ASN A 138 -0.31 -4.96 -8.48
C ASN A 138 -0.53 -6.48 -8.32
N TYR A 139 -0.06 -7.06 -7.22
CA TYR A 139 -0.40 -8.43 -6.85
C TYR A 139 -1.86 -8.53 -6.40
N ASN A 140 -2.51 -9.66 -6.59
CA ASN A 140 -3.91 -9.85 -6.19
C ASN A 140 -4.11 -9.73 -4.67
N GLY A 141 -3.14 -10.17 -3.88
CA GLY A 141 -3.11 -10.03 -2.42
C GLY A 141 -2.71 -8.62 -1.95
N HIS A 142 -2.29 -7.72 -2.86
CA HIS A 142 -2.03 -6.31 -2.59
C HIS A 142 -3.05 -5.43 -3.34
N PHE A 143 -2.59 -4.42 -4.10
CA PHE A 143 -3.46 -3.46 -4.80
C PHE A 143 -3.84 -3.86 -6.24
N GLY A 144 -3.55 -5.08 -6.68
CA GLY A 144 -3.86 -5.52 -8.05
C GLY A 144 -5.35 -5.52 -8.41
N ARG A 145 -6.23 -5.42 -7.39
CA ARG A 145 -7.69 -5.42 -7.56
C ARG A 145 -8.35 -4.07 -7.25
N ILE A 146 -7.60 -3.02 -6.89
CA ILE A 146 -8.19 -1.73 -6.48
C ILE A 146 -9.02 -1.06 -7.58
N SER A 147 -8.75 -1.38 -8.85
CA SER A 147 -9.57 -0.92 -9.99
C SER A 147 -11.01 -1.44 -9.98
N LYS A 148 -11.37 -2.36 -9.08
CA LYS A 148 -12.75 -2.85 -8.89
C LYS A 148 -13.54 -2.00 -7.91
N LEU A 149 -12.88 -1.09 -7.18
CA LEU A 149 -13.53 -0.18 -6.26
C LEU A 149 -14.39 0.84 -7.03
N SER A 150 -15.45 1.27 -6.40
CA SER A 150 -16.40 2.24 -6.94
C SER A 150 -16.63 3.37 -5.93
N ALA A 151 -17.07 4.52 -6.39
CA ALA A 151 -17.42 5.65 -5.52
C ALA A 151 -18.43 5.19 -4.45
N GLY A 152 -18.16 5.54 -3.19
CA GLY A 152 -18.92 5.15 -2.02
C GLY A 152 -18.43 3.87 -1.33
N ASP A 153 -17.50 3.12 -1.91
CA ASP A 153 -16.85 1.99 -1.22
C ASP A 153 -16.03 2.48 -0.03
N LYS A 154 -16.02 1.71 1.04
CA LYS A 154 -15.35 2.08 2.28
C LYS A 154 -13.94 1.53 2.36
N ILE A 155 -13.05 2.33 2.92
CA ILE A 155 -11.68 1.96 3.27
C ILE A 155 -11.45 2.39 4.71
N TYR A 156 -10.81 1.54 5.50
CA TYR A 156 -10.44 1.86 6.87
C TYR A 156 -8.93 1.81 7.00
N PHE A 157 -8.38 2.79 7.69
CA PHE A 157 -6.99 2.76 8.13
C PHE A 157 -6.96 2.78 9.66
N THR A 158 -6.30 1.79 10.25
CA THR A 158 -6.07 1.73 11.70
C THR A 158 -4.59 1.96 11.96
N ASP A 159 -4.26 3.00 12.73
CA ASP A 159 -2.90 3.34 13.10
C ASP A 159 -2.34 2.42 14.22
N VAL A 160 -1.06 2.59 14.57
CA VAL A 160 -0.40 1.80 15.60
C VAL A 160 -0.93 2.02 17.02
N ARG A 161 -1.73 3.07 17.25
CA ARG A 161 -2.48 3.31 18.49
C ARG A 161 -3.85 2.66 18.49
N GLY A 162 -4.24 2.00 17.39
CA GLY A 162 -5.54 1.41 17.21
C GLY A 162 -6.66 2.43 16.93
N ARG A 163 -6.32 3.65 16.52
CA ARG A 163 -7.27 4.66 16.07
C ARG A 163 -7.65 4.38 14.64
N MET A 164 -8.93 4.17 14.39
CA MET A 164 -9.45 3.86 13.06
C MET A 164 -9.99 5.12 12.40
N THR A 165 -9.57 5.36 11.16
CA THR A 165 -10.10 6.41 10.28
C THR A 165 -10.85 5.75 9.14
N GLU A 166 -12.09 6.18 8.89
CA GLU A 166 -12.94 5.71 7.79
C GLU A 166 -12.86 6.68 6.62
N TYR A 167 -12.69 6.14 5.42
CA TYR A 167 -12.65 6.86 4.16
C TYR A 167 -13.67 6.29 3.18
N PHE A 168 -14.17 7.14 2.28
CA PHE A 168 -14.95 6.74 1.11
C PHE A 168 -14.16 6.95 -0.17
N VAL A 169 -14.27 6.00 -1.08
CA VAL A 169 -13.80 6.19 -2.45
C VAL A 169 -14.63 7.28 -3.11
N ILE A 170 -13.97 8.30 -3.64
CA ILE A 170 -14.58 9.42 -4.37
C ILE A 170 -14.43 9.21 -5.87
N ASP A 171 -13.20 8.89 -6.32
CA ASP A 171 -12.90 8.73 -7.74
C ASP A 171 -11.82 7.68 -7.99
N MET A 172 -11.74 7.25 -9.24
CA MET A 172 -10.69 6.38 -9.75
C MET A 172 -10.08 6.97 -11.02
N GLU A 173 -8.79 7.18 -11.01
CA GLU A 173 -8.02 7.77 -12.08
C GLU A 173 -6.96 6.82 -12.63
N ILE A 174 -6.60 7.02 -13.90
CA ILE A 174 -5.43 6.38 -14.51
C ILE A 174 -4.40 7.46 -14.81
N LEU A 175 -3.36 7.51 -14.00
CA LEU A 175 -2.32 8.53 -14.12
C LEU A 175 -1.09 8.01 -14.88
N SER A 176 -0.32 8.95 -15.45
CA SER A 176 0.99 8.66 -16.01
C SER A 176 1.97 8.18 -14.91
N PRO A 177 2.96 7.33 -15.22
CA PRO A 177 4.00 6.97 -14.26
C PRO A 177 4.81 8.15 -13.72
N THR A 178 4.80 9.27 -14.43
CA THR A 178 5.53 10.50 -14.11
C THR A 178 4.66 11.61 -13.51
N ALA A 179 3.37 11.34 -13.30
CA ALA A 179 2.41 12.29 -12.72
C ALA A 179 2.57 12.34 -11.18
N VAL A 180 3.74 12.77 -10.70
CA VAL A 180 4.05 12.80 -9.27
C VAL A 180 3.25 13.89 -8.56
N GLU A 181 3.17 15.09 -9.13
CA GLU A 181 2.41 16.21 -8.57
C GLU A 181 0.92 15.84 -8.43
N GLU A 182 0.30 15.32 -9.48
CA GLU A 182 -1.11 14.88 -9.44
C GLU A 182 -1.34 13.74 -8.44
N MET A 183 -0.30 12.97 -8.13
CA MET A 183 -0.38 11.89 -7.15
C MET A 183 -0.29 12.43 -5.70
N THR A 184 0.58 13.41 -5.46
CA THR A 184 0.97 13.84 -4.11
C THR A 184 0.35 15.19 -3.68
N GLU A 185 0.05 16.08 -4.63
CA GLU A 185 -0.52 17.41 -4.36
C GLU A 185 -2.03 17.42 -4.63
N SER A 186 -2.73 16.41 -4.14
CA SER A 186 -4.19 16.32 -4.29
C SER A 186 -4.89 16.87 -3.04
N THR A 187 -6.17 17.21 -3.20
CA THR A 187 -7.04 17.66 -2.08
C THR A 187 -7.74 16.50 -1.38
N TYR A 188 -7.38 15.26 -1.70
CA TYR A 188 -7.99 14.06 -1.12
C TYR A 188 -7.23 13.61 0.11
N ASP A 189 -7.96 13.21 1.15
CA ASP A 189 -7.41 12.80 2.45
C ASP A 189 -6.59 11.51 2.39
N LEU A 190 -6.95 10.60 1.45
CA LEU A 190 -6.24 9.35 1.21
C LEU A 190 -6.18 9.05 -0.28
N THR A 191 -4.99 8.71 -0.75
CA THR A 191 -4.78 8.20 -2.11
C THR A 191 -4.13 6.81 -2.06
N LEU A 192 -4.73 5.84 -2.76
CA LEU A 192 -4.14 4.52 -2.97
C LEU A 192 -3.73 4.37 -4.43
N PHE A 193 -2.53 3.85 -4.70
CA PHE A 193 -2.16 3.59 -6.09
C PHE A 193 -1.31 2.34 -6.30
N THR A 194 -1.38 1.81 -7.52
CA THR A 194 -0.58 0.69 -7.99
C THR A 194 -0.23 0.83 -9.47
N CYS A 195 0.73 0.05 -9.93
CA CYS A 195 1.05 -0.03 -11.36
C CYS A 195 -0.05 -0.76 -12.14
N THR A 196 -0.33 -0.33 -13.36
CA THR A 196 -1.04 -1.16 -14.33
C THR A 196 -0.17 -2.33 -14.77
N TYR A 197 -0.78 -3.34 -15.38
CA TYR A 197 -0.03 -4.45 -15.96
C TYR A 197 0.98 -3.92 -16.98
N GLY A 198 2.26 -4.25 -16.80
CA GLY A 198 3.36 -3.69 -17.60
C GLY A 198 3.88 -2.32 -17.14
N GLY A 199 3.34 -1.74 -16.06
CA GLY A 199 3.91 -0.56 -15.39
C GLY A 199 3.75 0.78 -16.11
N GLN A 200 2.96 0.82 -17.20
CA GLN A 200 2.85 2.00 -18.07
C GLN A 200 1.98 3.12 -17.52
N SER A 201 1.17 2.83 -16.51
CA SER A 201 0.29 3.80 -15.85
C SER A 201 0.13 3.44 -14.38
N ARG A 202 -0.57 4.29 -13.64
CA ARG A 202 -0.95 4.09 -12.25
C ARG A 202 -2.47 4.06 -12.13
N VAL A 203 -3.02 2.98 -11.57
CA VAL A 203 -4.40 2.97 -11.08
C VAL A 203 -4.39 3.69 -9.74
N THR A 204 -5.16 4.76 -9.62
CA THR A 204 -5.19 5.65 -8.47
C THR A 204 -6.61 5.75 -7.95
N ILE A 205 -6.80 5.49 -6.67
CA ILE A 205 -8.08 5.61 -5.97
C ILE A 205 -7.99 6.83 -5.05
N ARG A 206 -8.94 7.75 -5.19
CA ARG A 206 -9.07 8.97 -4.40
C ARG A 206 -10.14 8.81 -3.35
N CYS A 207 -9.82 9.14 -2.12
CA CYS A 207 -10.72 8.93 -0.98
C CYS A 207 -10.72 10.14 -0.07
N ASP A 208 -11.90 10.44 0.48
CA ASP A 208 -12.08 11.45 1.52
C ASP A 208 -12.54 10.79 2.81
N ARG A 209 -12.18 11.42 3.93
CA ARG A 209 -12.58 11.00 5.28
C ARG A 209 -14.07 11.20 5.50
N VAL A 210 -14.65 10.36 6.32
CA VAL A 210 -15.96 10.59 6.89
C VAL A 210 -15.85 11.71 7.91
N GLY A 211 -16.54 12.84 7.65
CA GLY A 211 -16.59 14.00 8.54
C GLY A 211 -17.35 13.72 9.84
#